data_eb74f54f0ff4c63ec8c0cc31157ca84e
#
_entry.id   eb74f54f0ff4c63ec8c0cc31157ca84e
#
_cell.length_a   1.000
_cell.length_b   1.000
_cell.length_c   1.000
_cell.angle_alpha   90.00
_cell.angle_beta   90.00
_cell.angle_gamma   90.00
#
_symmetry.space_group_name_H-M   'P 1'
#
loop_
_entity.id
_entity.type
_entity.pdbx_description
1 polymer ?
#
loop_
_entity_poly.entity_id
_entity_poly.type
_entity_poly.pdbx_seq_one_letter_code
_entity_poly.pdbx_strand_id
1 'polypeptide(L)'
;MHTNILVVYKKNFEEVHDMALATIRQALDELGSENRVRVDYTARETVRRADFDGPDLVIVLGGDGTLTSIAHSIDESTPIMGVNSHPRMNDSDGSYGFYMGSDPENFKSDIHAVMEGRGIINVLPRLQAEIVTTSGNTIVTDPALNDLLVANTHQYQPSKYRLQRLSEGIDVVQHSSGCLFSTFLGQGAWFRHVANIEGSVFPLKEMDNKYLFVARDLPRDDRVDDGSYWAWTGEPTVMTSDMHRGYVVADGWDEFHFTRGATVTVDLNGPTLQLITFRSTIHDRVAHWIGQQ
;
A
#
# COMPACT_ATOMS: atom_id res chain seq x y z
N MET A 1 -6.50 11.04 29.97
CA MET A 1 -7.11 10.48 28.75
C MET A 1 -6.84 8.98 28.73
N HIS A 2 -7.72 8.17 28.15
CA HIS A 2 -7.42 6.76 27.88
C HIS A 2 -6.85 6.70 26.46
N THR A 3 -5.83 5.84 26.27
CA THR A 3 -5.34 5.51 24.93
C THR A 3 -6.20 4.39 24.38
N ASN A 4 -6.83 4.60 23.23
CA ASN A 4 -7.66 3.61 22.56
C ASN A 4 -6.81 2.87 21.51
N ILE A 5 -6.70 1.58 21.63
CA ILE A 5 -5.95 0.71 20.70
C ILE A 5 -6.93 -0.21 19.97
N LEU A 6 -6.88 -0.23 18.66
CA LEU A 6 -7.57 -1.22 17.84
C LEU A 6 -6.56 -2.27 17.38
N VAL A 7 -6.79 -3.53 17.72
CA VAL A 7 -6.01 -4.67 17.19
C VAL A 7 -6.79 -5.34 16.06
N VAL A 8 -6.26 -5.25 14.85
CA VAL A 8 -6.78 -5.97 13.68
C VAL A 8 -5.91 -7.20 13.45
N TYR A 9 -6.49 -8.38 13.50
CA TYR A 9 -5.76 -9.64 13.37
C TYR A 9 -6.27 -10.48 12.21
N LYS A 10 -5.34 -11.22 11.58
CA LYS A 10 -5.66 -12.23 10.57
C LYS A 10 -6.35 -13.40 11.27
N LYS A 11 -7.60 -13.68 10.90
CA LYS A 11 -8.29 -14.90 11.34
C LYS A 11 -7.89 -16.02 10.38
N ASN A 12 -7.09 -16.95 10.86
CA ASN A 12 -6.65 -18.10 10.09
C ASN A 12 -6.77 -19.36 10.96
N PHE A 13 -6.84 -20.54 10.33
CA PHE A 13 -6.88 -21.84 11.00
C PHE A 13 -5.48 -22.34 11.38
N GLU A 14 -4.45 -21.52 11.25
CA GLU A 14 -3.08 -21.87 11.60
C GLU A 14 -2.79 -21.52 13.05
N GLU A 15 -2.36 -22.50 13.84
CA GLU A 15 -2.07 -22.36 15.27
C GLU A 15 -1.06 -21.24 15.59
N VAL A 16 -0.12 -20.99 14.68
CA VAL A 16 0.89 -19.92 14.84
C VAL A 16 0.27 -18.53 15.03
N HIS A 17 -0.83 -18.24 14.31
CA HIS A 17 -1.52 -16.96 14.46
C HIS A 17 -2.30 -16.85 15.76
N ASP A 18 -2.87 -17.94 16.23
CA ASP A 18 -3.58 -18.01 17.52
C ASP A 18 -2.61 -17.83 18.70
N MET A 19 -1.44 -18.46 18.64
CA MET A 19 -0.37 -18.29 19.63
C MET A 19 0.14 -16.84 19.66
N ALA A 20 0.38 -16.26 18.49
CA ALA A 20 0.78 -14.86 18.40
C ALA A 20 -0.27 -13.90 18.99
N LEU A 21 -1.56 -14.14 18.70
CA LEU A 21 -2.66 -13.36 19.24
C LEU A 21 -2.75 -13.48 20.77
N ALA A 22 -2.55 -14.68 21.31
CA ALA A 22 -2.55 -14.91 22.76
C ALA A 22 -1.42 -14.15 23.47
N THR A 23 -0.20 -14.19 22.88
CA THR A 23 0.96 -13.45 23.39
C THR A 23 0.72 -11.95 23.43
N ILE A 24 0.15 -11.39 22.34
CA ILE A 24 -0.14 -9.96 22.25
C ILE A 24 -1.24 -9.56 23.24
N ARG A 25 -2.31 -10.36 23.38
CA ARG A 25 -3.37 -10.11 24.35
C ARG A 25 -2.81 -10.04 25.77
N GLN A 26 -1.99 -10.99 26.15
CA GLN A 26 -1.37 -10.98 27.47
C GLN A 26 -0.56 -9.70 27.72
N ALA A 27 0.27 -9.29 26.76
CA ALA A 27 1.07 -8.07 26.90
C ALA A 27 0.21 -6.80 26.98
N LEU A 28 -0.90 -6.74 26.22
CA LEU A 28 -1.83 -5.60 26.24
C LEU A 28 -2.69 -5.58 27.52
N ASP A 29 -3.06 -6.73 28.07
CA ASP A 29 -3.78 -6.83 29.35
C ASP A 29 -2.89 -6.35 30.51
N GLU A 30 -1.60 -6.74 30.51
CA GLU A 30 -0.61 -6.23 31.46
C GLU A 30 -0.46 -4.71 31.34
N LEU A 31 -0.29 -4.18 30.14
CA LEU A 31 -0.20 -2.75 29.86
C LEU A 31 -1.46 -2.00 30.32
N GLY A 32 -2.64 -2.56 30.07
CA GLY A 32 -3.93 -1.98 30.48
C GLY A 32 -4.09 -1.90 31.99
N SER A 33 -3.51 -2.85 32.76
CA SER A 33 -3.51 -2.82 34.21
C SER A 33 -2.61 -1.72 34.82
N GLU A 34 -1.55 -1.36 34.10
CA GLU A 34 -0.59 -0.34 34.51
C GLU A 34 -0.96 1.07 34.05
N ASN A 35 -1.65 1.15 32.91
CA ASN A 35 -1.98 2.40 32.22
C ASN A 35 -3.48 2.47 31.90
N ARG A 36 -3.97 3.69 31.59
CA ARG A 36 -5.35 3.90 31.13
C ARG A 36 -5.46 3.58 29.64
N VAL A 37 -5.40 2.28 29.29
CA VAL A 37 -5.48 1.78 27.92
C VAL A 37 -6.78 1.00 27.74
N ARG A 38 -7.47 1.25 26.65
CA ARG A 38 -8.60 0.43 26.19
C ARG A 38 -8.19 -0.27 24.88
N VAL A 39 -8.44 -1.57 24.80
CA VAL A 39 -8.10 -2.37 23.64
C VAL A 39 -9.34 -3.04 23.07
N ASP A 40 -9.62 -2.78 21.80
CA ASP A 40 -10.67 -3.46 21.03
C ASP A 40 -10.00 -4.40 20.01
N TYR A 41 -10.58 -5.58 19.78
CA TYR A 41 -10.06 -6.60 18.86
C TYR A 41 -11.05 -6.90 17.76
N THR A 42 -10.59 -6.85 16.50
CA THR A 42 -11.43 -7.14 15.33
C THR A 42 -10.68 -8.01 14.34
N ALA A 43 -11.33 -9.04 13.81
CA ALA A 43 -10.73 -9.80 12.72
C ALA A 43 -10.71 -8.98 11.43
N ARG A 44 -9.62 -9.10 10.65
CA ARG A 44 -9.46 -8.41 9.38
C ARG A 44 -10.67 -8.58 8.44
N GLU A 45 -11.26 -9.76 8.43
CA GLU A 45 -12.40 -10.12 7.57
C GLU A 45 -13.70 -9.42 7.95
N THR A 46 -13.76 -8.82 9.14
CA THR A 46 -14.97 -8.17 9.68
C THR A 46 -14.77 -6.70 10.02
N VAL A 47 -13.52 -6.20 9.98
CA VAL A 47 -13.23 -4.80 10.25
C VAL A 47 -13.85 -3.91 9.17
N ARG A 48 -14.37 -2.77 9.58
CA ARG A 48 -15.01 -1.76 8.71
C ARG A 48 -14.27 -0.44 8.82
N ARG A 49 -14.41 0.41 7.81
CA ARG A 49 -13.81 1.75 7.82
C ARG A 49 -14.15 2.54 9.10
N ALA A 50 -15.38 2.45 9.59
CA ALA A 50 -15.82 3.14 10.81
C ALA A 50 -15.10 2.64 12.09
N ASP A 51 -14.50 1.45 12.08
CA ASP A 51 -13.77 0.94 13.23
C ASP A 51 -12.42 1.66 13.41
N PHE A 52 -11.94 2.35 12.38
CA PHE A 52 -10.72 3.15 12.40
C PHE A 52 -10.95 4.60 12.86
N ASP A 53 -12.21 5.00 13.06
CA ASP A 53 -12.57 6.32 13.60
C ASP A 53 -12.41 6.30 15.12
N GLY A 54 -11.36 6.93 15.62
CA GLY A 54 -11.18 7.17 17.06
C GLY A 54 -10.14 6.34 17.81
N PRO A 55 -9.53 5.25 17.28
CA PRO A 55 -8.32 4.68 17.88
C PRO A 55 -7.15 5.67 17.83
N ASP A 56 -6.37 5.73 18.92
CA ASP A 56 -5.12 6.47 18.98
C ASP A 56 -3.95 5.67 18.37
N LEU A 57 -4.12 4.35 18.22
CA LEU A 57 -3.15 3.41 17.63
C LEU A 57 -3.90 2.23 17.01
N VAL A 58 -3.51 1.85 15.79
CA VAL A 58 -3.93 0.59 15.16
C VAL A 58 -2.77 -0.40 15.19
N ILE A 59 -2.99 -1.58 15.77
CA ILE A 59 -2.03 -2.69 15.72
C ILE A 59 -2.54 -3.73 14.71
N VAL A 60 -1.69 -4.10 13.76
CA VAL A 60 -2.00 -5.13 12.76
C VAL A 60 -1.20 -6.38 13.05
N LEU A 61 -1.88 -7.43 13.47
CA LEU A 61 -1.29 -8.74 13.70
C LEU A 61 -1.51 -9.65 12.49
N GLY A 62 -0.44 -9.94 11.78
CA GLY A 62 -0.49 -10.75 10.56
C GLY A 62 0.80 -10.67 9.77
N GLY A 63 0.72 -10.67 8.45
CA GLY A 63 1.80 -10.38 7.52
C GLY A 63 1.54 -9.11 6.73
N ASP A 64 2.44 -8.80 5.77
CA ASP A 64 2.34 -7.60 4.93
C ASP A 64 0.98 -7.47 4.24
N GLY A 65 0.43 -8.57 3.69
CA GLY A 65 -0.89 -8.58 3.07
C GLY A 65 -2.05 -8.27 4.03
N THR A 66 -1.88 -8.51 5.34
CA THR A 66 -2.90 -8.12 6.34
C THR A 66 -2.89 -6.60 6.52
N LEU A 67 -1.71 -5.99 6.58
CA LEU A 67 -1.57 -4.55 6.73
C LEU A 67 -2.06 -3.81 5.48
N THR A 68 -1.61 -4.19 4.28
CA THR A 68 -2.02 -3.54 3.04
C THR A 68 -3.52 -3.62 2.82
N SER A 69 -4.15 -4.74 3.27
CA SER A 69 -5.60 -4.95 3.15
C SER A 69 -6.47 -3.97 3.91
N ILE A 70 -5.94 -3.26 4.91
CA ILE A 70 -6.69 -2.31 5.73
C ILE A 70 -6.14 -0.88 5.64
N ALA A 71 -4.91 -0.73 5.10
CA ALA A 71 -4.21 0.55 5.05
C ALA A 71 -5.04 1.65 4.35
N HIS A 72 -5.80 1.30 3.31
CA HIS A 72 -6.66 2.22 2.57
C HIS A 72 -7.79 2.85 3.42
N SER A 73 -8.16 2.22 4.54
CA SER A 73 -9.22 2.69 5.44
C SER A 73 -8.71 3.55 6.59
N ILE A 74 -7.38 3.65 6.78
CA ILE A 74 -6.75 4.37 7.89
C ILE A 74 -6.39 5.79 7.43
N ASP A 75 -6.77 6.78 8.23
CA ASP A 75 -6.46 8.18 7.97
C ASP A 75 -4.98 8.52 8.28
N GLU A 76 -4.55 9.73 7.92
CA GLU A 76 -3.17 10.19 8.10
C GLU A 76 -2.80 10.51 9.55
N SER A 77 -3.79 10.66 10.45
CA SER A 77 -3.56 11.01 11.85
C SER A 77 -3.36 9.81 12.76
N THR A 78 -3.83 8.62 12.33
CA THR A 78 -3.82 7.40 13.14
C THR A 78 -2.55 6.57 12.84
N PRO A 79 -1.61 6.47 13.79
CA PRO A 79 -0.43 5.64 13.61
C PRO A 79 -0.79 4.14 13.59
N ILE A 80 -0.05 3.39 12.78
CA ILE A 80 -0.19 1.95 12.64
C ILE A 80 1.09 1.23 13.05
N MET A 81 0.96 0.14 13.78
CA MET A 81 2.06 -0.75 14.16
C MET A 81 1.81 -2.15 13.61
N GLY A 82 2.67 -2.61 12.71
CA GLY A 82 2.64 -3.97 12.19
C GLY A 82 3.36 -4.95 13.12
N VAL A 83 2.73 -6.10 13.40
CA VAL A 83 3.30 -7.21 14.16
C VAL A 83 3.26 -8.47 13.33
N ASN A 84 4.42 -8.98 12.93
CA ASN A 84 4.52 -10.19 12.11
C ASN A 84 4.17 -11.43 12.93
N SER A 85 2.98 -11.97 12.74
CA SER A 85 2.52 -13.17 13.48
C SER A 85 3.21 -14.46 13.03
N HIS A 86 3.79 -14.48 11.82
CA HIS A 86 4.46 -15.64 11.24
C HIS A 86 5.66 -15.17 10.41
N PRO A 87 6.81 -14.87 11.05
CA PRO A 87 8.01 -14.41 10.35
C PRO A 87 8.60 -15.49 9.44
N ARG A 88 8.98 -15.12 8.22
CA ARG A 88 9.60 -16.03 7.25
C ARG A 88 10.96 -16.59 7.70
N MET A 89 11.63 -15.91 8.60
CA MET A 89 12.90 -16.42 9.18
C MET A 89 12.70 -17.73 9.94
N ASN A 90 11.49 -17.96 10.46
CA ASN A 90 11.15 -19.16 11.24
C ASN A 90 10.51 -20.24 10.36
N ASP A 91 9.92 -19.87 9.24
CA ASP A 91 9.22 -20.76 8.33
C ASP A 91 9.18 -20.16 6.92
N SER A 92 9.48 -20.94 5.86
CA SER A 92 9.47 -20.51 4.47
C SER A 92 8.11 -19.98 3.99
N ASP A 93 7.01 -20.41 4.60
CA ASP A 93 5.65 -20.00 4.28
C ASP A 93 5.22 -18.71 5.01
N GLY A 94 6.08 -18.20 5.91
CA GLY A 94 5.87 -16.96 6.64
C GLY A 94 5.97 -15.70 5.79
N SER A 95 5.53 -14.57 6.37
CA SER A 95 5.64 -13.25 5.75
C SER A 95 7.07 -12.70 5.85
N TYR A 96 7.50 -11.96 4.82
CA TYR A 96 8.73 -11.16 4.88
C TYR A 96 8.68 -10.11 6.00
N GLY A 97 7.50 -9.61 6.32
CA GLY A 97 7.31 -8.60 7.36
C GLY A 97 7.90 -7.24 6.99
N PHE A 98 7.80 -6.87 5.72
CA PHE A 98 8.35 -5.61 5.20
C PHE A 98 7.77 -4.40 5.94
N TYR A 99 6.45 -4.40 6.18
CA TYR A 99 5.74 -3.38 6.95
C TYR A 99 5.69 -3.67 8.46
N MET A 100 6.12 -4.86 8.88
CA MET A 100 6.01 -5.29 10.26
C MET A 100 7.17 -4.75 11.11
N GLY A 101 6.91 -3.78 11.97
CA GLY A 101 7.89 -3.19 12.89
C GLY A 101 8.28 -4.10 14.03
N SER A 102 7.40 -5.05 14.39
CA SER A 102 7.52 -5.94 15.56
C SER A 102 7.14 -7.39 15.21
N ASP A 103 7.31 -8.27 16.16
CA ASP A 103 6.92 -9.66 16.19
C ASP A 103 6.45 -10.05 17.60
N PRO A 104 5.88 -11.25 17.84
CA PRO A 104 5.38 -11.65 19.16
C PRO A 104 6.45 -11.66 20.26
N GLU A 105 7.71 -11.95 19.93
CA GLU A 105 8.81 -12.01 20.91
C GLU A 105 9.20 -10.61 21.42
N ASN A 106 9.18 -9.63 20.51
CA ASN A 106 9.58 -8.24 20.81
C ASN A 106 8.39 -7.36 21.20
N PHE A 107 7.15 -7.81 20.96
CA PHE A 107 5.95 -6.97 21.07
C PHE A 107 5.81 -6.26 22.41
N LYS A 108 6.08 -6.95 23.53
CA LYS A 108 5.94 -6.36 24.87
C LYS A 108 6.86 -5.15 25.05
N SER A 109 8.11 -5.25 24.64
CA SER A 109 9.06 -4.12 24.72
C SER A 109 8.71 -3.00 23.75
N ASP A 110 8.24 -3.37 22.57
CA ASP A 110 7.93 -2.43 21.50
C ASP A 110 6.67 -1.62 21.82
N ILE A 111 5.61 -2.23 22.38
CA ILE A 111 4.39 -1.49 22.77
C ILE A 111 4.67 -0.52 23.92
N HIS A 112 5.51 -0.89 24.89
CA HIS A 112 5.97 0.05 25.91
C HIS A 112 6.74 1.22 25.30
N ALA A 113 7.60 0.96 24.31
CA ALA A 113 8.30 2.03 23.58
C ALA A 113 7.34 2.97 22.86
N VAL A 114 6.25 2.44 22.25
CA VAL A 114 5.20 3.29 21.65
C VAL A 114 4.53 4.17 22.68
N MET A 115 4.15 3.61 23.83
CA MET A 115 3.50 4.37 24.91
C MET A 115 4.40 5.47 25.49
N GLU A 116 5.71 5.33 25.38
CA GLU A 116 6.70 6.32 25.77
C GLU A 116 7.13 7.27 24.63
N GLY A 117 6.54 7.15 23.45
CA GLY A 117 6.87 7.97 22.28
C GLY A 117 8.25 7.68 21.68
N ARG A 118 8.79 6.46 21.86
CA ARG A 118 10.12 6.04 21.38
C ARG A 118 10.10 5.24 20.08
N GLY A 119 8.95 5.05 19.47
CA GLY A 119 8.84 4.41 18.15
C GLY A 119 9.37 5.32 17.04
N ILE A 120 9.88 4.73 15.97
CA ILE A 120 10.27 5.45 14.74
C ILE A 120 9.02 5.59 13.87
N ILE A 121 8.56 6.84 13.68
CA ILE A 121 7.42 7.12 12.81
C ILE A 121 7.94 7.30 11.38
N ASN A 122 7.47 6.44 10.48
CA ASN A 122 7.70 6.56 9.05
C ASN A 122 6.42 7.10 8.40
N VAL A 123 6.51 8.26 7.75
CA VAL A 123 5.39 8.84 6.99
C VAL A 123 5.46 8.30 5.57
N LEU A 124 4.50 7.46 5.21
CA LEU A 124 4.49 6.73 3.93
C LEU A 124 3.58 7.45 2.93
N PRO A 125 4.07 7.79 1.74
CA PRO A 125 3.24 8.32 0.68
C PRO A 125 2.30 7.23 0.13
N ARG A 126 1.12 7.64 -0.35
CA ARG A 126 0.16 6.74 -0.99
C ARG A 126 -0.26 7.30 -2.35
N LEU A 127 -0.37 6.40 -3.33
CA LEU A 127 -0.97 6.71 -4.62
C LEU A 127 -2.47 6.91 -4.48
N GLN A 128 -3.04 7.85 -5.24
CA GLN A 128 -4.49 8.01 -5.33
C GLN A 128 -4.86 8.40 -6.76
N ALA A 129 -6.05 8.01 -7.20
CA ALA A 129 -6.57 8.44 -8.48
C ALA A 129 -7.83 9.29 -8.31
N GLU A 130 -7.93 10.32 -9.14
CA GLU A 130 -9.14 11.08 -9.38
C GLU A 130 -9.73 10.70 -10.73
N ILE A 131 -11.01 10.32 -10.76
CA ILE A 131 -11.75 9.98 -11.97
C ILE A 131 -12.77 11.07 -12.23
N VAL A 132 -12.60 11.78 -13.34
CA VAL A 132 -13.60 12.76 -13.83
C VAL A 132 -14.39 12.12 -14.95
N THR A 133 -15.68 11.91 -14.70
CA THR A 133 -16.60 11.31 -15.69
C THR A 133 -16.96 12.30 -16.78
N THR A 134 -17.50 11.82 -17.90
CA THR A 134 -18.01 12.69 -18.99
C THR A 134 -19.19 13.58 -18.59
N SER A 135 -19.88 13.25 -17.51
CA SER A 135 -20.91 14.10 -16.92
C SER A 135 -20.36 15.17 -15.95
N GLY A 136 -19.04 15.19 -15.73
CA GLY A 136 -18.38 16.12 -14.82
C GLY A 136 -18.37 15.71 -13.35
N ASN A 137 -18.84 14.50 -13.02
CA ASN A 137 -18.74 14.00 -11.64
C ASN A 137 -17.31 13.55 -11.35
N THR A 138 -16.81 13.89 -10.17
CA THR A 138 -15.50 13.49 -9.67
C THR A 138 -15.64 12.36 -8.66
N ILE A 139 -14.82 11.32 -8.82
CA ILE A 139 -14.70 10.19 -7.89
C ILE A 139 -13.24 10.11 -7.49
N VAL A 140 -12.96 10.11 -6.20
CA VAL A 140 -11.61 9.88 -5.66
C VAL A 140 -11.54 8.44 -5.17
N THR A 141 -10.51 7.71 -5.59
CA THR A 141 -10.34 6.30 -5.21
C THR A 141 -9.82 6.18 -3.78
N ASP A 142 -9.83 4.98 -3.24
CA ASP A 142 -9.05 4.69 -2.04
C ASP A 142 -7.55 4.88 -2.33
N PRO A 143 -6.76 5.29 -1.31
CA PRO A 143 -5.32 5.45 -1.45
C PRO A 143 -4.61 4.09 -1.44
N ALA A 144 -3.64 3.90 -2.34
CA ALA A 144 -2.82 2.70 -2.42
C ALA A 144 -1.48 2.86 -1.72
N LEU A 145 -1.12 1.89 -0.89
CA LEU A 145 0.19 1.82 -0.24
C LEU A 145 1.24 1.17 -1.16
N ASN A 146 0.88 0.11 -1.89
CA ASN A 146 1.75 -0.58 -2.83
C ASN A 146 1.53 -0.11 -4.27
N ASP A 147 0.36 -0.43 -4.84
CA ASP A 147 0.12 -0.25 -6.26
C ASP A 147 -1.33 0.10 -6.59
N LEU A 148 -1.48 0.74 -7.75
CA LEU A 148 -2.76 1.13 -8.31
C LEU A 148 -2.80 0.70 -9.77
N LEU A 149 -3.84 -0.03 -10.15
CA LEU A 149 -4.05 -0.49 -11.52
C LEU A 149 -5.18 0.29 -12.18
N VAL A 150 -4.94 0.75 -13.42
CA VAL A 150 -5.98 1.29 -14.32
C VAL A 150 -6.09 0.37 -15.53
N ALA A 151 -7.23 -0.29 -15.72
CA ALA A 151 -7.38 -1.28 -16.80
C ALA A 151 -8.81 -1.38 -17.33
N ASN A 152 -8.96 -2.13 -18.45
CA ASN A 152 -10.27 -2.54 -18.98
C ASN A 152 -10.92 -3.56 -18.05
N THR A 153 -12.22 -3.44 -17.82
CA THR A 153 -13.00 -4.41 -17.04
C THR A 153 -12.93 -5.82 -17.65
N HIS A 154 -12.80 -5.92 -18.95
CA HIS A 154 -12.68 -7.21 -19.64
C HIS A 154 -11.21 -7.53 -19.94
N GLN A 155 -10.63 -8.48 -19.22
CA GLN A 155 -9.23 -8.89 -19.36
C GLN A 155 -8.84 -9.39 -20.75
N TYR A 156 -9.80 -9.82 -21.58
CA TYR A 156 -9.61 -10.25 -22.97
C TYR A 156 -9.68 -9.11 -23.99
N GLN A 157 -9.90 -7.88 -23.54
CA GLN A 157 -9.90 -6.68 -24.38
C GLN A 157 -8.74 -5.75 -23.96
N PRO A 158 -8.06 -5.11 -24.91
CA PRO A 158 -7.02 -4.17 -24.58
C PRO A 158 -7.58 -2.96 -23.84
N SER A 159 -6.84 -2.47 -22.89
CA SER A 159 -7.01 -1.15 -22.30
C SER A 159 -6.55 -0.10 -23.30
N LYS A 160 -7.47 0.75 -23.75
CA LYS A 160 -7.22 1.82 -24.72
C LYS A 160 -7.33 3.16 -24.03
N TYR A 161 -6.31 3.97 -24.18
CA TYR A 161 -6.25 5.26 -23.50
C TYR A 161 -5.25 6.22 -24.19
N ARG A 162 -5.45 7.52 -23.96
CA ARG A 162 -4.44 8.53 -24.19
C ARG A 162 -3.75 8.81 -22.88
N LEU A 163 -2.44 8.66 -22.83
CA LEU A 163 -1.59 8.88 -21.67
C LEU A 163 -0.86 10.21 -21.81
N GLN A 164 -0.90 11.04 -20.79
CA GLN A 164 -0.31 12.37 -20.78
C GLN A 164 0.48 12.64 -19.48
N ARG A 165 1.70 13.09 -19.63
CA ARG A 165 2.54 13.81 -18.66
C ARG A 165 3.21 14.94 -19.40
N LEU A 166 2.48 16.04 -19.57
CA LEU A 166 2.86 17.13 -20.51
C LEU A 166 4.15 17.84 -20.10
N SER A 167 4.46 17.94 -18.80
CA SER A 167 5.72 18.49 -18.29
C SER A 167 6.94 17.65 -18.68
N GLU A 168 6.75 16.35 -18.90
CA GLU A 168 7.76 15.40 -19.38
C GLU A 168 7.73 15.23 -20.91
N GLY A 169 6.84 15.91 -21.62
CA GLY A 169 6.69 15.83 -23.07
C GLY A 169 5.94 14.56 -23.54
N ILE A 170 5.27 13.86 -22.64
CA ILE A 170 4.53 12.62 -22.95
C ILE A 170 3.09 12.97 -23.33
N ASP A 171 2.68 12.58 -24.53
CA ASP A 171 1.30 12.61 -25.01
C ASP A 171 1.12 11.55 -26.09
N VAL A 172 0.67 10.36 -25.70
CA VAL A 172 0.63 9.18 -26.56
C VAL A 172 -0.70 8.43 -26.42
N VAL A 173 -1.11 7.77 -27.49
CA VAL A 173 -2.25 6.83 -27.48
C VAL A 173 -1.69 5.43 -27.42
N GLN A 174 -2.15 4.65 -26.44
CA GLN A 174 -1.65 3.29 -26.19
C GLN A 174 -2.78 2.27 -26.10
N HIS A 175 -2.41 1.03 -26.43
CA HIS A 175 -3.22 -0.17 -26.25
C HIS A 175 -2.40 -1.20 -25.50
N SER A 176 -2.80 -1.50 -24.27
CA SER A 176 -2.03 -2.38 -23.36
C SER A 176 -2.97 -3.26 -22.53
N SER A 177 -2.44 -4.03 -21.59
CA SER A 177 -3.25 -4.73 -20.57
C SER A 177 -3.54 -3.83 -19.34
N GLY A 178 -3.45 -2.51 -19.50
CA GLY A 178 -3.62 -1.52 -18.44
C GLY A 178 -2.30 -0.94 -17.96
N CYS A 179 -2.40 0.06 -17.09
CA CYS A 179 -1.28 0.74 -16.48
C CYS A 179 -1.19 0.39 -15.00
N LEU A 180 -0.01 -0.02 -14.58
CA LEU A 180 0.30 -0.26 -13.17
C LEU A 180 1.18 0.87 -12.66
N PHE A 181 0.75 1.46 -11.55
CA PHE A 181 1.45 2.50 -10.81
C PHE A 181 1.87 1.91 -9.48
N SER A 182 3.07 2.23 -9.00
CA SER A 182 3.57 1.69 -7.75
C SER A 182 4.31 2.75 -6.94
N THR A 183 4.05 2.80 -5.64
CA THR A 183 4.92 3.52 -4.72
C THR A 183 6.29 2.84 -4.67
N PHE A 184 7.29 3.47 -4.07
CA PHE A 184 8.57 2.82 -3.84
C PHE A 184 8.45 1.55 -2.96
N LEU A 185 7.40 1.46 -2.16
CA LEU A 185 7.12 0.28 -1.31
C LEU A 185 6.62 -0.90 -2.14
N GLY A 186 5.77 -0.64 -3.13
CA GLY A 186 5.17 -1.65 -3.99
C GLY A 186 6.14 -2.25 -5.03
N GLN A 187 7.33 -1.66 -5.23
CA GLN A 187 8.31 -2.19 -6.19
C GLN A 187 8.75 -3.64 -5.88
N GLY A 188 8.64 -4.06 -4.62
CA GLY A 188 8.91 -5.44 -4.19
C GLY A 188 7.72 -6.38 -4.28
N ALA A 189 6.52 -5.84 -4.52
CA ALA A 189 5.27 -6.57 -4.61
C ALA A 189 4.94 -6.95 -6.07
N TRP A 190 3.73 -6.67 -6.51
CA TRP A 190 3.27 -7.05 -7.84
C TRP A 190 4.02 -6.34 -8.98
N PHE A 191 4.39 -5.07 -8.80
CA PHE A 191 5.13 -4.28 -9.80
C PHE A 191 6.38 -5.01 -10.29
N ARG A 192 7.12 -5.67 -9.41
CA ARG A 192 8.32 -6.45 -9.74
C ARG A 192 8.05 -7.52 -10.82
N HIS A 193 6.91 -8.18 -10.76
CA HIS A 193 6.56 -9.25 -11.70
C HIS A 193 6.05 -8.72 -13.05
N VAL A 194 5.52 -7.51 -13.06
CA VAL A 194 4.91 -6.90 -14.26
C VAL A 194 5.93 -6.10 -15.06
N ALA A 195 6.77 -5.34 -14.38
CA ALA A 195 7.64 -4.37 -15.03
C ALA A 195 8.74 -5.02 -15.86
N ASN A 196 9.26 -6.19 -15.43
CA ASN A 196 10.37 -6.92 -16.07
C ASN A 196 11.50 -5.97 -16.53
N ILE A 197 11.82 -4.99 -15.67
CA ILE A 197 12.81 -3.94 -15.96
C ILE A 197 14.13 -4.42 -15.38
N GLU A 198 14.95 -5.07 -16.21
CA GLU A 198 16.26 -5.55 -15.81
C GLU A 198 17.20 -4.35 -15.50
N GLY A 199 17.86 -4.43 -14.34
CA GLY A 199 18.93 -3.49 -13.97
C GLY A 199 18.49 -2.09 -13.51
N SER A 200 17.21 -1.86 -13.29
CA SER A 200 16.72 -0.56 -12.80
C SER A 200 17.00 -0.40 -11.31
N VAL A 201 18.05 0.31 -10.97
CA VAL A 201 18.29 0.78 -9.60
C VAL A 201 17.58 2.11 -9.43
N PHE A 202 16.45 2.12 -8.73
CA PHE A 202 15.73 3.36 -8.46
C PHE A 202 16.45 4.17 -7.37
N PRO A 203 16.62 5.49 -7.57
CA PRO A 203 17.31 6.34 -6.61
C PRO A 203 16.55 6.41 -5.28
N LEU A 204 17.11 5.83 -4.21
CA LEU A 204 16.53 5.84 -2.87
C LEU A 204 16.20 7.25 -2.34
N LYS A 205 16.91 8.28 -2.82
CA LYS A 205 16.77 9.66 -2.35
C LYS A 205 15.47 10.37 -2.77
N GLU A 206 14.72 9.82 -3.73
CA GLU A 206 13.53 10.46 -4.30
C GLU A 206 12.26 9.62 -4.07
N MET A 207 12.33 8.60 -3.21
CA MET A 207 11.26 7.62 -3.02
C MET A 207 9.94 8.23 -2.54
N ASP A 208 10.01 9.26 -1.70
CA ASP A 208 8.82 9.85 -1.09
C ASP A 208 8.07 10.81 -2.04
N ASN A 209 8.70 11.20 -3.16
CA ASN A 209 8.18 12.20 -4.07
C ASN A 209 7.95 11.68 -5.50
N LYS A 210 8.22 10.39 -5.73
CA LYS A 210 8.07 9.78 -7.04
C LYS A 210 7.43 8.40 -6.94
N TYR A 211 6.83 7.99 -8.03
CA TYR A 211 6.22 6.67 -8.18
C TYR A 211 6.66 6.02 -9.49
N LEU A 212 6.51 4.72 -9.54
CA LEU A 212 6.77 3.89 -10.70
C LEU A 212 5.50 3.77 -11.54
N PHE A 213 5.68 3.78 -12.85
CA PHE A 213 4.64 3.55 -13.84
C PHE A 213 5.10 2.52 -14.85
N VAL A 214 4.22 1.63 -15.28
CA VAL A 214 4.44 0.74 -16.42
C VAL A 214 3.14 0.46 -17.17
N ALA A 215 3.18 0.55 -18.51
CA ALA A 215 2.12 0.06 -19.38
C ALA A 215 2.29 -1.46 -19.56
N ARG A 216 1.34 -2.24 -19.04
CA ARG A 216 1.41 -3.71 -19.04
C ARG A 216 1.21 -4.27 -20.43
N ASP A 217 2.03 -5.24 -20.81
CA ASP A 217 1.94 -5.96 -22.10
C ASP A 217 1.83 -5.04 -23.32
N LEU A 218 2.45 -3.86 -23.26
CA LEU A 218 2.55 -3.00 -24.42
C LEU A 218 3.28 -3.72 -25.56
N PRO A 219 2.83 -3.65 -26.82
CA PRO A 219 3.53 -4.25 -27.95
C PRO A 219 5.01 -3.83 -27.99
N ARG A 220 5.90 -4.74 -28.40
CA ARG A 220 7.35 -4.47 -28.35
C ARG A 220 7.76 -3.23 -29.14
N ASP A 221 7.13 -3.03 -30.29
CA ASP A 221 7.42 -1.90 -31.18
C ASP A 221 6.99 -0.53 -30.59
N ASP A 222 6.05 -0.58 -29.63
CA ASP A 222 5.55 0.62 -28.93
C ASP A 222 6.31 0.91 -27.61
N ARG A 223 7.26 0.03 -27.21
CA ARG A 223 8.07 0.21 -26.00
C ARG A 223 9.23 1.12 -26.27
N VAL A 224 8.98 2.42 -26.18
CA VAL A 224 10.01 3.44 -26.35
C VAL A 224 10.53 3.86 -24.97
N ASP A 225 11.85 4.04 -24.86
CA ASP A 225 12.49 4.51 -23.62
C ASP A 225 12.44 6.05 -23.53
N ASP A 226 11.23 6.59 -23.60
CA ASP A 226 10.92 8.02 -23.51
C ASP A 226 10.05 8.34 -22.28
N GLY A 227 9.79 7.35 -21.43
CA GLY A 227 8.89 7.47 -20.29
C GLY A 227 7.44 7.09 -20.59
N SER A 228 7.06 6.78 -21.84
CA SER A 228 5.70 6.40 -22.19
C SER A 228 5.38 4.94 -21.89
N TYR A 229 6.39 4.07 -21.91
CA TYR A 229 6.27 2.66 -21.55
C TYR A 229 6.40 2.41 -20.06
N TRP A 230 7.44 2.95 -19.45
CA TRP A 230 7.69 2.94 -18.00
C TRP A 230 8.32 4.26 -17.58
N ALA A 231 8.15 4.63 -16.32
CA ALA A 231 8.75 5.84 -15.77
C ALA A 231 8.95 5.75 -14.26
N TRP A 232 9.92 6.52 -13.78
CA TRP A 232 10.07 6.93 -12.39
C TRP A 232 9.81 8.43 -12.33
N THR A 233 8.60 8.81 -11.95
CA THR A 233 8.11 10.19 -12.11
C THR A 233 7.47 10.74 -10.85
N GLY A 234 7.56 12.04 -10.62
CA GLY A 234 6.81 12.80 -9.64
C GLY A 234 5.64 13.60 -10.26
N GLU A 235 5.45 13.48 -11.59
CA GLU A 235 4.39 14.20 -12.28
C GLU A 235 3.09 13.40 -12.31
N PRO A 236 1.92 14.04 -12.13
CA PRO A 236 0.65 13.38 -12.31
C PRO A 236 0.52 12.72 -13.68
N THR A 237 0.08 11.48 -13.72
CA THR A 237 -0.21 10.78 -14.97
C THR A 237 -1.70 10.86 -15.27
N VAL A 238 -2.04 11.52 -16.39
CA VAL A 238 -3.41 11.70 -16.85
C VAL A 238 -3.73 10.70 -17.94
N MET A 239 -4.82 9.95 -17.79
CA MET A 239 -5.29 8.95 -18.74
C MET A 239 -6.71 9.29 -19.20
N THR A 240 -6.90 9.58 -20.49
CA THR A 240 -8.25 9.70 -21.07
C THR A 240 -8.67 8.36 -21.65
N SER A 241 -9.76 7.81 -21.15
CA SER A 241 -10.23 6.47 -21.49
C SER A 241 -10.88 6.40 -22.87
N ASP A 242 -10.48 5.45 -23.72
CA ASP A 242 -11.22 4.97 -24.88
C ASP A 242 -11.80 3.55 -24.67
N MET A 243 -11.85 3.09 -23.41
CA MET A 243 -12.44 1.82 -23.00
C MET A 243 -13.95 1.97 -22.83
N HIS A 244 -14.72 0.96 -23.30
CA HIS A 244 -16.17 0.96 -23.03
C HIS A 244 -16.46 0.97 -21.52
N ARG A 245 -15.69 0.16 -20.76
CA ARG A 245 -15.67 0.14 -19.31
C ARG A 245 -14.25 -0.10 -18.83
N GLY A 246 -13.79 0.72 -17.91
CA GLY A 246 -12.54 0.56 -17.21
C GLY A 246 -12.75 0.63 -15.70
N TYR A 247 -11.72 0.30 -14.97
CA TYR A 247 -11.67 0.38 -13.52
C TYR A 247 -10.32 0.88 -13.04
N VAL A 248 -10.33 1.46 -11.86
CA VAL A 248 -9.16 1.71 -11.02
C VAL A 248 -9.30 0.84 -9.78
N VAL A 249 -8.22 0.19 -9.38
CA VAL A 249 -8.16 -0.59 -8.14
C VAL A 249 -6.87 -0.29 -7.38
N ALA A 250 -6.99 0.00 -6.08
CA ALA A 250 -5.89 0.30 -5.18
C ALA A 250 -5.58 -0.93 -4.31
N ASP A 251 -4.32 -1.38 -4.27
CA ASP A 251 -3.85 -2.53 -3.47
C ASP A 251 -4.70 -3.82 -3.63
N GLY A 252 -5.38 -3.96 -4.77
CA GLY A 252 -6.21 -5.14 -5.07
C GLY A 252 -7.58 -5.18 -4.37
N TRP A 253 -8.08 -4.04 -3.86
CA TRP A 253 -9.37 -3.94 -3.18
C TRP A 253 -10.48 -3.37 -4.06
N ASP A 254 -11.36 -2.53 -3.55
CA ASP A 254 -12.55 -2.06 -4.24
C ASP A 254 -12.27 -1.42 -5.61
N GLU A 255 -13.04 -1.81 -6.62
CA GLU A 255 -12.93 -1.29 -7.98
C GLU A 255 -13.77 -0.01 -8.16
N PHE A 256 -13.14 1.03 -8.68
CA PHE A 256 -13.78 2.29 -9.06
C PHE A 256 -13.97 2.31 -10.58
N HIS A 257 -15.21 2.17 -11.03
CA HIS A 257 -15.51 2.02 -12.45
C HIS A 257 -15.67 3.36 -13.18
N PHE A 258 -15.24 3.38 -14.43
CA PHE A 258 -15.39 4.50 -15.34
C PHE A 258 -15.72 4.02 -16.77
N THR A 259 -16.10 4.94 -17.63
CA THR A 259 -16.47 4.66 -19.02
C THR A 259 -15.62 5.46 -20.01
N ARG A 260 -15.85 5.23 -21.31
CA ARG A 260 -15.19 5.98 -22.38
C ARG A 260 -15.35 7.49 -22.20
N GLY A 261 -14.26 8.22 -22.43
CA GLY A 261 -14.17 9.67 -22.30
C GLY A 261 -13.95 10.17 -20.88
N ALA A 262 -13.98 9.30 -19.86
CA ALA A 262 -13.56 9.69 -18.52
C ALA A 262 -12.06 9.94 -18.48
N THR A 263 -11.65 10.88 -17.65
CA THR A 263 -10.24 11.17 -17.35
C THR A 263 -9.88 10.59 -15.98
N VAL A 264 -8.81 9.82 -15.92
CA VAL A 264 -8.23 9.27 -14.69
C VAL A 264 -6.89 9.95 -14.49
N THR A 265 -6.73 10.66 -13.38
CA THR A 265 -5.46 11.26 -12.97
C THR A 265 -4.91 10.46 -11.80
N VAL A 266 -3.70 9.91 -11.95
CA VAL A 266 -2.99 9.18 -10.89
C VAL A 266 -1.83 10.02 -10.40
N ASP A 267 -1.72 10.16 -9.08
CA ASP A 267 -0.67 10.95 -8.45
C ASP A 267 -0.29 10.36 -7.08
N LEU A 268 0.87 10.78 -6.54
CA LEU A 268 1.37 10.42 -5.22
C LEU A 268 0.91 11.46 -4.16
N ASN A 269 -0.36 11.83 -4.20
CA ASN A 269 -0.97 12.87 -3.37
C ASN A 269 -2.06 12.34 -2.43
N GLY A 270 -2.19 11.02 -2.30
CA GLY A 270 -3.10 10.40 -1.34
C GLY A 270 -2.71 10.77 0.11
N PRO A 271 -3.67 10.69 1.06
CA PRO A 271 -3.39 10.93 2.47
C PRO A 271 -2.28 9.97 2.93
N THR A 272 -1.26 10.49 3.63
CA THR A 272 -0.10 9.70 4.08
C THR A 272 -0.49 8.66 5.14
N LEU A 273 0.34 7.65 5.36
CA LEU A 273 0.17 6.65 6.41
C LEU A 273 1.34 6.73 7.40
N GLN A 274 1.06 6.79 8.70
CA GLN A 274 2.09 6.78 9.74
C GLN A 274 2.36 5.35 10.19
N LEU A 275 3.50 4.77 9.78
CA LEU A 275 3.93 3.43 10.19
C LEU A 275 4.98 3.50 11.28
N ILE A 276 4.72 2.84 12.42
CA ILE A 276 5.67 2.73 13.52
C ILE A 276 6.59 1.53 13.32
N THR A 277 7.90 1.78 13.37
CA THR A 277 8.94 0.75 13.42
C THR A 277 9.88 1.00 14.60
N PHE A 278 10.82 0.09 14.89
CA PHE A 278 11.64 0.18 16.11
C PHE A 278 13.15 0.08 15.84
N ARG A 279 13.58 -0.78 14.94
CA ARG A 279 15.02 -1.13 14.75
C ARG A 279 15.59 -0.59 13.45
N SER A 280 14.73 -0.24 12.50
CA SER A 280 15.09 0.30 11.20
C SER A 280 13.94 1.15 10.65
N THR A 281 14.26 2.17 9.87
CA THR A 281 13.23 2.89 9.09
C THR A 281 12.73 2.02 7.94
N ILE A 282 11.62 2.41 7.36
CA ILE A 282 11.14 1.73 6.14
C ILE A 282 12.12 1.91 4.97
N HIS A 283 12.78 3.06 4.89
CA HIS A 283 13.82 3.35 3.89
C HIS A 283 15.03 2.42 4.03
N ASP A 284 15.48 2.14 5.28
CA ASP A 284 16.56 1.19 5.53
C ASP A 284 16.20 -0.22 5.06
N ARG A 285 14.92 -0.62 5.25
CA ARG A 285 14.42 -1.92 4.80
C ARG A 285 14.37 -2.03 3.29
N VAL A 286 13.91 -0.98 2.60
CA VAL A 286 13.91 -0.91 1.14
C VAL A 286 15.33 -0.98 0.62
N ALA A 287 16.26 -0.20 1.20
CA ALA A 287 17.67 -0.19 0.81
C ALA A 287 18.31 -1.57 0.97
N HIS A 288 18.06 -2.23 2.11
CA HIS A 288 18.55 -3.58 2.36
C HIS A 288 18.01 -4.60 1.36
N TRP A 289 16.70 -4.54 1.07
CA TRP A 289 16.05 -5.43 0.12
C TRP A 289 16.57 -5.24 -1.32
N ILE A 290 16.76 -4.00 -1.79
CA ILE A 290 17.35 -3.72 -3.10
C ILE A 290 18.80 -4.21 -3.18
N GLY A 291 19.58 -4.07 -2.10
CA GLY A 291 20.97 -4.51 -2.04
C GLY A 291 21.17 -6.04 -2.05
N GLN A 292 20.08 -6.81 -1.86
CA GLN A 292 20.10 -8.28 -1.91
C GLN A 292 19.70 -8.86 -3.28
N GLN A 293 19.32 -8.04 -4.25
CA GLN A 293 18.93 -8.41 -5.61
C GLN A 293 20.09 -8.23 -6.58
#